data_9a302149a08674af416760c91ddf73d6
#
_entry.id   9a302149a08674af416760c91ddf73d6
#
_cell.length_a   1.000
_cell.length_b   1.000
_cell.length_c   1.000
_cell.angle_alpha   90.00
_cell.angle_beta   90.00
_cell.angle_gamma   90.00
#
_symmetry.space_group_name_H-M   'P 1'
#
loop_
_entity.id
_entity.type
_entity.pdbx_description
1 polymer ?
#
loop_
_entity_poly.entity_id
_entity_poly.type
_entity_poly.pdbx_seq_one_letter_code
_entity_poly.pdbx_strand_id
1 'polypeptide(L)'
;MLHSFHLARVGVPAAVGALLRPPSPGAVTGLRRLEPMAGMRLGAPVVSAARMQLHRMAVLAEWDDADALDCFFKEHPLGRRLATGWHVRLQFLRRWGSVAAFAHLPQEAARSRPGEPVVAVTLARTRLLELPRFIRWGRPVEEQVRDHPGATLALAAVRPPRTVSTFSVWESSRAMTGMVWGRDAGPVGERHAGAMVELERRDFHHEFTTLRFRPLSEHGSWEGRSDWVPPLR
;
A
#
# COMPACT_ATOMS: atom_id res chain seq x y z
N MET A 1 -15.16 -10.08 6.66
CA MET A 1 -13.85 -9.40 6.86
C MET A 1 -13.63 -8.47 5.68
N LEU A 2 -13.42 -7.20 5.97
CA LEU A 2 -13.21 -6.12 5.00
C LEU A 2 -11.81 -5.54 5.20
N HIS A 3 -11.15 -5.16 4.12
CA HIS A 3 -9.95 -4.32 4.18
C HIS A 3 -10.25 -2.93 3.62
N SER A 4 -9.47 -1.96 4.02
CA SER A 4 -9.55 -0.61 3.45
C SER A 4 -8.17 0.01 3.34
N PHE A 5 -8.01 0.87 2.34
CA PHE A 5 -6.83 1.71 2.22
C PHE A 5 -7.26 3.16 2.12
N HIS A 6 -6.59 4.03 2.86
CA HIS A 6 -6.94 5.43 3.02
C HIS A 6 -5.77 6.33 2.68
N LEU A 7 -6.07 7.45 2.03
CA LEU A 7 -5.17 8.57 1.81
C LEU A 7 -5.81 9.85 2.34
N ALA A 8 -5.17 10.51 3.28
CA ALA A 8 -5.68 11.76 3.81
C ALA A 8 -4.56 12.76 4.11
N ARG A 9 -4.87 14.04 3.98
CA ARG A 9 -4.03 15.11 4.50
C ARG A 9 -4.40 15.33 5.96
N VAL A 10 -3.43 15.16 6.85
CA VAL A 10 -3.62 15.33 8.29
C VAL A 10 -2.56 16.29 8.83
N GLY A 11 -2.88 17.01 9.89
CA GLY A 11 -1.87 17.84 10.57
C GLY A 11 -0.72 16.97 11.12
N VAL A 12 0.52 17.48 11.07
CA VAL A 12 1.72 16.79 11.52
C VAL A 12 1.59 16.19 12.93
N PRO A 13 1.04 16.91 13.94
CA PRO A 13 0.85 16.33 15.27
C PRO A 13 -0.05 15.10 15.28
N ALA A 14 -1.13 15.11 14.48
CA ALA A 14 -2.04 13.98 14.36
C ALA A 14 -1.41 12.79 13.65
N ALA A 15 -0.61 13.06 12.60
CA ALA A 15 0.14 12.03 11.90
C ALA A 15 1.15 11.36 12.85
N VAL A 16 1.95 12.13 13.55
CA VAL A 16 2.92 11.63 14.52
C VAL A 16 2.23 10.83 15.61
N GLY A 17 1.11 11.33 16.16
CA GLY A 17 0.32 10.61 17.16
C GLY A 17 -0.16 9.25 16.66
N ALA A 18 -0.70 9.19 15.44
CA ALA A 18 -1.15 7.93 14.82
C ALA A 18 -0.01 6.97 14.51
N LEU A 19 1.16 7.47 14.10
CA LEU A 19 2.35 6.63 13.83
C LEU A 19 2.93 6.02 15.11
N LEU A 20 2.95 6.78 16.22
CA LEU A 20 3.50 6.32 17.49
C LEU A 20 2.52 5.47 18.30
N ARG A 21 1.24 5.83 18.27
CA ARG A 21 0.17 5.17 19.02
C ARG A 21 -1.05 4.93 18.12
N PRO A 22 -0.95 3.97 17.19
CA PRO A 22 -2.08 3.63 16.33
C PRO A 22 -3.26 3.11 17.17
N PRO A 23 -4.50 3.37 16.73
CA PRO A 23 -5.67 2.71 17.31
C PRO A 23 -5.48 1.19 17.36
N SER A 24 -5.78 0.60 18.51
CA SER A 24 -5.65 -0.84 18.68
C SER A 24 -7.00 -1.55 18.47
N PRO A 25 -6.99 -2.84 18.13
CA PRO A 25 -8.22 -3.63 17.99
C PRO A 25 -9.12 -3.58 19.24
N GLY A 26 -8.56 -3.52 20.46
CA GLY A 26 -9.34 -3.42 21.69
C GLY A 26 -9.94 -2.04 21.96
N ALA A 27 -9.49 -0.99 21.27
CA ALA A 27 -9.96 0.39 21.46
C ALA A 27 -11.00 0.84 20.43
N VAL A 28 -11.15 0.10 19.34
CA VAL A 28 -12.08 0.43 18.24
C VAL A 28 -12.85 -0.82 17.86
N THR A 29 -14.17 -0.76 18.01
CA THR A 29 -15.08 -1.88 17.73
C THR A 29 -14.95 -2.30 16.27
N GLY A 30 -14.77 -3.60 16.04
CA GLY A 30 -14.66 -4.19 14.71
C GLY A 30 -13.35 -3.91 13.98
N LEU A 31 -12.41 -3.16 14.57
CA LEU A 31 -11.07 -3.01 14.04
C LEU A 31 -10.23 -4.25 14.37
N ARG A 32 -9.72 -4.93 13.37
CA ARG A 32 -8.79 -6.05 13.53
C ARG A 32 -7.35 -5.60 13.48
N ARG A 33 -7.05 -4.65 12.57
CA ARG A 33 -5.70 -4.11 12.37
C ARG A 33 -5.73 -2.74 11.73
N LEU A 34 -4.77 -1.92 12.09
CA LEU A 34 -4.55 -0.62 11.46
C LEU A 34 -3.04 -0.36 11.36
N GLU A 35 -2.56 -0.16 10.13
CA GLU A 35 -1.17 0.14 9.81
C GLU A 35 -1.07 1.57 9.25
N PRO A 36 -0.87 2.58 10.10
CA PRO A 36 -0.69 3.95 9.66
C PRO A 36 0.75 4.17 9.20
N MET A 37 0.91 4.93 8.13
CA MET A 37 2.19 5.24 7.51
C MET A 37 2.18 6.69 7.02
N ALA A 38 3.34 7.32 6.99
CA ALA A 38 3.53 8.62 6.34
C ALA A 38 3.72 8.41 4.83
N GLY A 39 3.08 9.22 4.01
CA GLY A 39 3.24 9.17 2.57
C GLY A 39 4.67 9.49 2.14
N MET A 40 5.12 8.83 1.08
CA MET A 40 6.38 9.10 0.40
C MET A 40 6.12 9.34 -1.08
N ARG A 41 6.95 10.17 -1.69
CA ARG A 41 6.96 10.34 -3.14
C ARG A 41 7.81 9.24 -3.78
N LEU A 42 7.19 8.42 -4.65
CA LEU A 42 7.88 7.40 -5.43
C LEU A 42 9.00 8.01 -6.29
N GLY A 43 10.16 7.33 -6.31
CA GLY A 43 11.32 7.75 -7.10
C GLY A 43 12.05 9.00 -6.60
N ALA A 44 11.59 9.66 -5.52
CA ALA A 44 12.27 10.84 -4.97
C ALA A 44 13.62 10.45 -4.33
N PRO A 45 14.63 11.36 -4.36
CA PRO A 45 15.90 11.13 -3.67
C PRO A 45 15.71 10.84 -2.19
N VAL A 46 16.54 9.94 -1.64
CA VAL A 46 16.41 9.43 -0.27
C VAL A 46 16.46 10.54 0.78
N VAL A 47 17.37 11.47 0.59
CA VAL A 47 17.59 12.61 1.49
C VAL A 47 16.94 13.83 0.87
N SER A 48 15.60 13.84 0.79
CA SER A 48 14.89 15.03 0.38
C SER A 48 13.64 15.21 1.23
N ALA A 49 13.33 16.46 1.57
CA ALA A 49 12.09 16.83 2.27
C ALA A 49 10.83 16.40 1.47
N ALA A 50 10.96 16.28 0.14
CA ALA A 50 9.90 15.81 -0.73
C ALA A 50 9.62 14.31 -0.60
N ARG A 51 10.58 13.51 -0.08
CA ARG A 51 10.40 12.06 0.04
C ARG A 51 9.47 11.72 1.19
N MET A 52 9.66 12.30 2.38
CA MET A 52 8.83 12.00 3.56
C MET A 52 7.82 13.12 3.79
N GLN A 53 6.55 12.81 3.57
CA GLN A 53 5.46 13.78 3.64
C GLN A 53 4.58 13.47 4.85
N LEU A 54 5.03 13.91 6.05
CA LEU A 54 4.33 13.64 7.32
C LEU A 54 2.87 14.12 7.36
N HIS A 55 2.53 15.14 6.55
CA HIS A 55 1.15 15.63 6.44
C HIS A 55 0.25 14.78 5.53
N ARG A 56 0.81 13.79 4.83
CA ARG A 56 0.09 12.83 4.00
C ARG A 56 0.11 11.47 4.69
N MET A 57 -1.03 11.01 5.10
CA MET A 57 -1.17 9.73 5.77
C MET A 57 -1.73 8.69 4.81
N ALA A 58 -1.08 7.52 4.80
CA ALA A 58 -1.57 6.31 4.16
C ALA A 58 -1.89 5.29 5.26
N VAL A 59 -3.07 4.68 5.22
CA VAL A 59 -3.48 3.71 6.23
C VAL A 59 -4.03 2.47 5.55
N LEU A 60 -3.45 1.31 5.83
CA LEU A 60 -4.04 0.00 5.53
C LEU A 60 -4.75 -0.50 6.79
N ALA A 61 -6.00 -0.89 6.67
CA ALA A 61 -6.76 -1.41 7.80
C ALA A 61 -7.56 -2.67 7.45
N GLU A 62 -7.85 -3.46 8.49
CA GLU A 62 -8.64 -4.68 8.44
C GLU A 62 -9.77 -4.56 9.46
N TRP A 63 -10.99 -4.90 9.03
CA TRP A 63 -12.25 -4.73 9.75
C TRP A 63 -13.07 -6.02 9.77
N ASP A 64 -13.91 -6.16 10.78
CA ASP A 64 -14.88 -7.24 10.78
C ASP A 64 -15.83 -7.14 9.58
N ASP A 65 -16.34 -5.93 9.31
CA ASP A 65 -17.28 -5.63 8.22
C ASP A 65 -17.22 -4.15 7.80
N ALA A 66 -18.18 -3.74 6.98
CA ALA A 66 -18.29 -2.37 6.48
C ALA A 66 -18.83 -1.41 7.56
N ASP A 67 -19.71 -1.89 8.42
CA ASP A 67 -20.34 -1.08 9.45
C ASP A 67 -19.31 -0.64 10.51
N ALA A 68 -18.35 -1.52 10.84
CA ALA A 68 -17.24 -1.19 11.72
C ALA A 68 -16.36 -0.05 11.15
N LEU A 69 -16.09 -0.07 9.84
CA LEU A 69 -15.37 1.02 9.17
C LEU A 69 -16.19 2.32 9.20
N ASP A 70 -17.50 2.24 8.93
CA ASP A 70 -18.38 3.42 8.92
C ASP A 70 -18.55 4.02 10.31
N CYS A 71 -18.60 3.19 11.35
CA CYS A 71 -18.60 3.61 12.74
C CYS A 71 -17.28 4.32 13.10
N PHE A 72 -16.14 3.76 12.70
CA PHE A 72 -14.83 4.38 12.90
C PHE A 72 -14.73 5.77 12.28
N PHE A 73 -15.28 5.97 11.08
CA PHE A 73 -15.32 7.29 10.45
C PHE A 73 -16.14 8.31 11.23
N LYS A 74 -17.22 7.87 11.85
CA LYS A 74 -18.13 8.75 12.62
C LYS A 74 -17.60 9.07 14.02
N GLU A 75 -17.04 8.08 14.71
CA GLU A 75 -16.79 8.16 16.15
C GLU A 75 -15.33 8.44 16.49
N HIS A 76 -14.38 7.85 15.75
CA HIS A 76 -12.98 7.95 16.10
C HIS A 76 -12.32 9.22 15.54
N PRO A 77 -11.51 9.99 16.33
CA PRO A 77 -10.86 11.21 15.83
C PRO A 77 -9.99 11.03 14.59
N LEU A 78 -9.24 9.92 14.50
CA LEU A 78 -8.48 9.58 13.31
C LEU A 78 -9.42 9.22 12.15
N GLY A 79 -10.48 8.48 12.42
CA GLY A 79 -11.48 8.09 11.42
C GLY A 79 -12.10 9.30 10.74
N ARG A 80 -12.55 10.30 11.50
CA ARG A 80 -13.09 11.57 10.95
C ARG A 80 -12.09 12.29 10.04
N ARG A 81 -10.80 12.26 10.37
CA ARG A 81 -9.75 12.85 9.51
C ARG A 81 -9.53 12.04 8.25
N LEU A 82 -9.54 10.72 8.33
CA LEU A 82 -9.38 9.85 7.16
C LEU A 82 -10.58 9.95 6.22
N ALA A 83 -11.79 10.16 6.76
CA ALA A 83 -13.01 10.35 5.97
C ALA A 83 -13.01 11.61 5.10
N THR A 84 -12.20 12.62 5.40
CA THR A 84 -12.06 13.83 4.56
C THR A 84 -11.17 13.63 3.33
N GLY A 85 -10.49 12.50 3.23
CA GLY A 85 -9.61 12.14 2.12
C GLY A 85 -10.26 11.13 1.18
N TRP A 86 -9.40 10.35 0.56
CA TRP A 86 -9.79 9.25 -0.33
C TRP A 86 -9.64 7.92 0.39
N HIS A 87 -10.56 6.99 0.15
CA HIS A 87 -10.39 5.61 0.56
C HIS A 87 -11.03 4.62 -0.42
N VAL A 88 -10.50 3.41 -0.40
CA VAL A 88 -11.02 2.28 -1.15
C VAL A 88 -11.30 1.12 -0.20
N ARG A 89 -12.48 0.51 -0.33
CA ARG A 89 -12.84 -0.74 0.35
C ARG A 89 -12.35 -1.91 -0.50
N LEU A 90 -11.80 -2.92 0.16
CA LEU A 90 -11.01 -3.95 -0.47
C LEU A 90 -11.42 -5.35 0.00
N GLN A 91 -11.53 -6.28 -0.95
CA GLN A 91 -11.62 -7.71 -0.68
C GLN A 91 -10.24 -8.34 -0.85
N PHE A 92 -9.76 -9.03 0.17
CA PHE A 92 -8.51 -9.76 0.07
C PHE A 92 -8.62 -10.93 -0.94
N LEU A 93 -7.60 -11.08 -1.78
CA LEU A 93 -7.51 -12.14 -2.78
C LEU A 93 -6.40 -13.14 -2.44
N ARG A 94 -5.17 -12.65 -2.29
CA ARG A 94 -4.02 -13.53 -2.02
C ARG A 94 -2.82 -12.75 -1.47
N ARG A 95 -1.88 -13.49 -0.87
CA ARG A 95 -0.58 -12.96 -0.46
C ARG A 95 0.58 -13.83 -0.92
N TRP A 96 1.73 -13.18 -1.07
CA TRP A 96 3.03 -13.81 -1.20
C TRP A 96 3.93 -13.31 -0.08
N GLY A 97 4.79 -14.19 0.42
CA GLY A 97 5.61 -13.87 1.57
C GLY A 97 4.82 -13.77 2.86
N SER A 98 5.43 -13.26 3.92
CA SER A 98 4.81 -13.12 5.23
C SER A 98 5.34 -11.92 5.99
N VAL A 99 4.43 -11.18 6.60
CA VAL A 99 4.69 -10.17 7.64
C VAL A 99 3.81 -10.55 8.81
N ALA A 100 4.33 -10.53 10.04
CA ALA A 100 3.60 -10.95 11.24
C ALA A 100 2.22 -10.29 11.35
N ALA A 101 2.13 -9.04 10.91
CA ALA A 101 0.88 -8.28 10.87
C ALA A 101 -0.24 -8.95 10.07
N PHE A 102 0.06 -9.67 9.00
CA PHE A 102 -0.90 -10.27 8.06
C PHE A 102 -0.68 -11.79 7.89
N ALA A 103 0.04 -12.43 8.81
CA ALA A 103 0.34 -13.86 8.75
C ALA A 103 -0.91 -14.76 8.84
N HIS A 104 -1.99 -14.25 9.46
CA HIS A 104 -3.27 -14.94 9.59
C HIS A 104 -4.06 -15.03 8.28
N LEU A 105 -3.75 -14.18 7.29
CA LEU A 105 -4.39 -14.27 5.97
C LEU A 105 -3.92 -15.52 5.23
N PRO A 106 -4.82 -16.24 4.54
CA PRO A 106 -4.43 -17.37 3.71
C PRO A 106 -3.54 -16.94 2.55
N GLN A 107 -2.81 -17.87 1.94
CA GLN A 107 -2.06 -17.57 0.72
C GLN A 107 -2.98 -17.18 -0.44
N GLU A 108 -4.13 -17.83 -0.54
CA GLU A 108 -5.15 -17.52 -1.54
C GLU A 108 -6.54 -17.67 -0.92
N ALA A 109 -7.36 -16.62 -0.99
CA ALA A 109 -8.76 -16.60 -0.54
C ALA A 109 -9.71 -16.55 -1.75
N ALA A 110 -9.31 -15.87 -2.84
CA ALA A 110 -10.10 -15.74 -4.05
C ALA A 110 -9.18 -15.43 -5.26
N ARG A 111 -9.72 -15.60 -6.45
CA ARG A 111 -9.03 -15.30 -7.72
C ARG A 111 -9.57 -14.04 -8.36
N SER A 112 -8.71 -13.27 -9.02
CA SER A 112 -9.08 -12.20 -9.92
C SER A 112 -9.09 -12.68 -11.36
N ARG A 113 -10.01 -12.18 -12.18
CA ARG A 113 -9.95 -12.37 -13.63
C ARG A 113 -8.88 -11.47 -14.24
N PRO A 114 -8.27 -11.84 -15.37
CA PRO A 114 -7.19 -11.08 -15.98
C PRO A 114 -7.55 -9.63 -16.32
N GLY A 115 -8.81 -9.35 -16.65
CA GLY A 115 -9.32 -8.01 -17.00
C GLY A 115 -9.85 -7.18 -15.82
N GLU A 116 -9.95 -7.77 -14.61
CA GLU A 116 -10.48 -7.05 -13.45
C GLU A 116 -9.43 -6.09 -12.86
N PRO A 117 -9.85 -4.89 -12.40
CA PRO A 117 -9.02 -4.01 -11.61
C PRO A 117 -8.48 -4.71 -10.38
N VAL A 118 -7.26 -4.39 -10.00
CA VAL A 118 -6.63 -4.99 -8.83
C VAL A 118 -5.82 -3.95 -8.07
N VAL A 119 -5.77 -4.11 -6.76
CA VAL A 119 -4.93 -3.33 -5.86
C VAL A 119 -3.82 -4.22 -5.34
N ALA A 120 -2.59 -3.72 -5.39
CA ALA A 120 -1.43 -4.37 -4.79
C ALA A 120 -0.88 -3.51 -3.64
N VAL A 121 -0.62 -4.16 -2.52
CA VAL A 121 0.04 -3.55 -1.36
C VAL A 121 1.25 -4.39 -1.02
N THR A 122 2.43 -3.78 -1.05
CA THR A 122 3.64 -4.41 -0.56
C THR A 122 3.98 -3.84 0.81
N LEU A 123 4.27 -4.70 1.77
CA LEU A 123 4.73 -4.33 3.09
C LEU A 123 6.06 -5.03 3.35
N ALA A 124 7.05 -4.27 3.79
CA ALA A 124 8.36 -4.78 4.12
C ALA A 124 8.88 -4.17 5.42
N ARG A 125 9.53 -4.98 6.25
CA ARG A 125 10.35 -4.53 7.37
C ARG A 125 11.81 -4.69 7.00
N THR A 126 12.44 -3.59 6.62
CA THR A 126 13.82 -3.58 6.13
C THR A 126 14.85 -3.82 7.25
N ARG A 127 15.95 -4.44 6.92
CA ARG A 127 17.16 -4.48 7.75
C ARG A 127 17.84 -3.13 7.64
N LEU A 128 18.04 -2.41 8.74
CA LEU A 128 18.57 -1.04 8.72
C LEU A 128 19.93 -0.94 8.04
N LEU A 129 20.80 -1.95 8.22
CA LEU A 129 22.10 -2.02 7.56
C LEU A 129 22.01 -2.24 6.04
N GLU A 130 20.92 -2.81 5.56
CA GLU A 130 20.65 -3.03 4.14
C GLU A 130 19.87 -1.86 3.48
N LEU A 131 19.50 -0.85 4.25
CA LEU A 131 18.69 0.25 3.76
C LEU A 131 19.28 0.97 2.54
N PRO A 132 20.59 1.27 2.45
CA PRO A 132 21.18 1.89 1.25
C PRO A 132 21.04 0.99 0.02
N ARG A 133 21.20 -0.32 0.20
CA ARG A 133 21.10 -1.30 -0.87
C ARG A 133 19.64 -1.49 -1.30
N PHE A 134 18.71 -1.60 -0.34
CA PHE A 134 17.26 -1.61 -0.60
C PHE A 134 16.83 -0.41 -1.44
N ILE A 135 17.29 0.79 -1.10
CA ILE A 135 16.94 2.02 -1.82
C ILE A 135 17.51 2.01 -3.25
N ARG A 136 18.76 1.57 -3.41
CA ARG A 136 19.41 1.48 -4.73
C ARG A 136 18.61 0.59 -5.69
N TRP A 137 18.15 -0.56 -5.23
CA TRP A 137 17.42 -1.53 -6.06
C TRP A 137 15.90 -1.28 -6.10
N GLY A 138 15.34 -0.73 -5.04
CA GLY A 138 13.92 -0.43 -4.97
C GLY A 138 13.50 0.80 -5.79
N ARG A 139 14.34 1.83 -5.86
CA ARG A 139 14.00 3.07 -6.56
C ARG A 139 13.68 2.87 -8.05
N PRO A 140 14.43 2.11 -8.86
CA PRO A 140 14.06 1.84 -10.24
C PRO A 140 12.72 1.11 -10.37
N VAL A 141 12.39 0.22 -9.43
CA VAL A 141 11.09 -0.46 -9.38
C VAL A 141 9.96 0.52 -9.00
N GLU A 142 10.20 1.43 -8.05
CA GLU A 142 9.26 2.50 -7.70
C GLU A 142 8.92 3.36 -8.93
N GLU A 143 9.93 3.73 -9.72
CA GLU A 143 9.77 4.50 -10.96
C GLU A 143 8.99 3.70 -12.01
N GLN A 144 9.31 2.42 -12.18
CA GLN A 144 8.61 1.53 -13.10
C GLN A 144 7.12 1.41 -12.79
N VAL A 145 6.75 1.24 -11.50
CA VAL A 145 5.34 1.17 -11.08
C VAL A 145 4.64 2.51 -11.27
N ARG A 146 5.31 3.62 -10.91
CA ARG A 146 4.75 4.98 -11.05
C ARG A 146 4.42 5.34 -12.50
N ASP A 147 5.32 4.99 -13.40
CA ASP A 147 5.27 5.42 -14.80
C ASP A 147 4.57 4.39 -15.71
N HIS A 148 4.10 3.27 -15.13
CA HIS A 148 3.43 2.22 -15.89
C HIS A 148 2.02 2.67 -16.35
N PRO A 149 1.68 2.56 -17.65
CA PRO A 149 0.41 3.07 -18.19
C PRO A 149 -0.82 2.37 -17.60
N GLY A 150 -0.70 1.11 -17.16
CA GLY A 150 -1.77 0.36 -16.51
C GLY A 150 -1.92 0.62 -15.00
N ALA A 151 -1.07 1.45 -14.38
CA ALA A 151 -1.19 1.86 -13.00
C ALA A 151 -1.94 3.20 -12.91
N THR A 152 -3.12 3.21 -12.34
CA THR A 152 -3.93 4.43 -12.19
C THR A 152 -3.52 5.25 -10.98
N LEU A 153 -3.07 4.59 -9.91
CA LEU A 153 -2.52 5.21 -8.71
C LEU A 153 -1.32 4.41 -8.23
N ALA A 154 -0.22 5.09 -7.91
CA ALA A 154 0.93 4.46 -7.28
C ALA A 154 1.56 5.40 -6.25
N LEU A 155 1.84 4.89 -5.07
CA LEU A 155 2.48 5.65 -3.99
C LEU A 155 3.34 4.74 -3.12
N ALA A 156 4.24 5.35 -2.38
CA ALA A 156 4.96 4.70 -1.30
C ALA A 156 4.60 5.32 0.05
N ALA A 157 4.82 4.58 1.10
CA ALA A 157 4.62 5.05 2.46
C ALA A 157 5.65 4.43 3.40
N VAL A 158 5.89 5.09 4.53
CA VAL A 158 6.87 4.65 5.53
C VAL A 158 6.32 4.80 6.94
N ARG A 159 6.62 3.83 7.79
CA ARG A 159 6.51 3.96 9.25
C ARG A 159 7.88 3.71 9.85
N PRO A 160 8.53 4.77 10.37
CA PRO A 160 9.83 4.63 11.01
C PRO A 160 9.81 3.58 12.13
N PRO A 161 10.94 2.89 12.42
CA PRO A 161 12.23 3.12 11.77
C PRO A 161 12.47 2.30 10.48
N ARG A 162 11.65 1.28 10.17
CA ARG A 162 12.02 0.31 9.13
C ARG A 162 10.88 -0.28 8.29
N THR A 163 9.64 0.12 8.54
CA THR A 163 8.52 -0.36 7.72
C THR A 163 8.36 0.51 6.49
N VAL A 164 8.38 -0.10 5.32
CA VAL A 164 8.10 0.54 4.03
C VAL A 164 6.94 -0.19 3.35
N SER A 165 6.17 0.55 2.58
CA SER A 165 5.04 0.02 1.84
C SER A 165 4.95 0.69 0.48
N THR A 166 4.46 -0.05 -0.50
CA THR A 166 3.95 0.51 -1.75
C THR A 166 2.48 0.14 -1.87
N PHE A 167 1.71 1.06 -2.41
CA PHE A 167 0.31 0.86 -2.76
C PHE A 167 0.12 1.22 -4.23
N SER A 168 -0.56 0.38 -4.98
CA SER A 168 -0.86 0.65 -6.38
C SER A 168 -2.23 0.11 -6.78
N VAL A 169 -2.94 0.89 -7.59
CA VAL A 169 -4.19 0.51 -8.25
C VAL A 169 -3.89 0.30 -9.72
N TRP A 170 -4.37 -0.79 -10.27
CA TRP A 170 -4.11 -1.24 -11.64
C TRP A 170 -5.41 -1.39 -12.42
N GLU A 171 -5.38 -1.02 -13.68
CA GLU A 171 -6.52 -1.21 -14.59
C GLU A 171 -6.92 -2.68 -14.72
N SER A 172 -5.94 -3.58 -14.61
CA SER A 172 -6.21 -5.02 -14.68
C SER A 172 -5.13 -5.83 -13.97
N SER A 173 -5.53 -7.00 -13.53
CA SER A 173 -4.62 -8.02 -13.02
C SER A 173 -3.58 -8.45 -14.07
N ARG A 174 -3.93 -8.40 -15.36
CA ARG A 174 -3.01 -8.68 -16.47
C ARG A 174 -1.91 -7.62 -16.56
N ALA A 175 -2.25 -6.33 -16.54
CA ALA A 175 -1.29 -5.24 -16.61
C ALA A 175 -0.28 -5.33 -15.44
N MET A 176 -0.79 -5.48 -14.21
CA MET A 176 0.06 -5.65 -13.04
C MET A 176 1.00 -6.87 -13.17
N THR A 177 0.48 -8.00 -13.63
CA THR A 177 1.27 -9.22 -13.77
C THR A 177 2.31 -9.08 -14.88
N GLY A 178 1.97 -8.40 -15.99
CA GLY A 178 2.90 -8.05 -17.07
C GLY A 178 4.10 -7.28 -16.57
N MET A 179 3.85 -6.23 -15.78
CA MET A 179 4.90 -5.42 -15.14
C MET A 179 5.79 -6.27 -14.22
N VAL A 180 5.20 -7.08 -13.34
CA VAL A 180 5.95 -7.91 -12.38
C VAL A 180 6.88 -8.91 -13.08
N TRP A 181 6.44 -9.50 -14.19
CA TRP A 181 7.20 -10.49 -14.95
C TRP A 181 8.06 -9.90 -16.07
N GLY A 182 8.15 -8.57 -16.16
CA GLY A 182 8.95 -7.91 -17.19
C GLY A 182 8.49 -8.19 -18.63
N ARG A 183 7.20 -8.53 -18.80
CA ARG A 183 6.62 -8.82 -20.13
C ARG A 183 6.30 -7.56 -20.93
N ASP A 184 6.37 -6.41 -20.28
CA ASP A 184 6.22 -5.12 -20.94
C ASP A 184 7.52 -4.80 -21.69
N ALA A 185 7.40 -4.52 -22.98
CA ALA A 185 8.53 -4.37 -23.89
C ALA A 185 9.50 -3.26 -23.45
N GLY A 186 10.81 -3.57 -23.46
CA GLY A 186 11.91 -2.62 -23.34
C GLY A 186 12.74 -2.73 -22.05
N PRO A 187 13.81 -1.95 -21.92
CA PRO A 187 14.75 -2.03 -20.78
C PRO A 187 14.15 -1.66 -19.42
N VAL A 188 12.93 -1.11 -19.40
CA VAL A 188 12.19 -0.82 -18.18
C VAL A 188 11.59 -2.09 -17.57
N GLY A 189 11.22 -3.07 -18.39
CA GLY A 189 10.63 -4.35 -17.95
C GLY A 189 11.55 -5.20 -17.05
N GLU A 190 12.86 -5.05 -17.22
CA GLU A 190 13.86 -5.85 -16.49
C GLU A 190 14.13 -5.37 -15.06
N ARG A 191 13.69 -4.16 -14.69
CA ARG A 191 14.02 -3.54 -13.38
C ARG A 191 13.46 -4.32 -12.20
N HIS A 192 12.20 -4.74 -12.29
CA HIS A 192 11.57 -5.54 -11.24
C HIS A 192 12.22 -6.92 -11.14
N ALA A 193 12.45 -7.59 -12.28
CA ALA A 193 13.10 -8.90 -12.33
C ALA A 193 14.51 -8.84 -11.74
N GLY A 194 15.32 -7.82 -12.11
CA GLY A 194 16.65 -7.60 -11.57
C GLY A 194 16.66 -7.35 -10.05
N ALA A 195 15.70 -6.60 -9.54
CA ALA A 195 15.55 -6.37 -8.10
C ALA A 195 15.18 -7.66 -7.35
N MET A 196 14.38 -8.55 -7.95
CA MET A 196 14.02 -9.84 -7.36
C MET A 196 15.23 -10.79 -7.32
N VAL A 197 16.05 -10.86 -8.38
CA VAL A 197 17.29 -11.62 -8.38
C VAL A 197 18.24 -11.16 -7.27
N GLU A 198 18.38 -9.84 -7.08
CA GLU A 198 19.22 -9.30 -6.02
C GLU A 198 18.65 -9.56 -4.62
N LEU A 199 17.32 -9.58 -4.47
CA LEU A 199 16.64 -9.97 -3.23
C LEU A 199 16.92 -11.44 -2.88
N GLU A 200 16.86 -12.33 -3.88
CA GLU A 200 17.18 -13.76 -3.69
C GLU A 200 18.65 -13.96 -3.31
N ARG A 201 19.56 -13.17 -3.88
CA ARG A 201 20.98 -13.22 -3.55
C ARG A 201 21.28 -12.83 -2.10
N ARG A 202 20.60 -11.79 -1.59
CA ARG A 202 20.76 -11.31 -0.21
C ARG A 202 19.53 -10.52 0.20
N ASP A 203 18.76 -11.06 1.13
CA ASP A 203 17.51 -10.46 1.59
C ASP A 203 17.75 -9.13 2.32
N PHE A 204 17.07 -8.07 1.87
CA PHE A 204 17.08 -6.74 2.50
C PHE A 204 16.10 -6.65 3.66
N HIS A 205 15.25 -7.66 3.85
CA HIS A 205 14.09 -7.59 4.74
C HIS A 205 14.23 -8.57 5.90
N HIS A 206 13.60 -8.22 7.02
CA HIS A 206 13.26 -9.18 8.06
C HIS A 206 11.94 -9.88 7.73
N GLU A 207 11.01 -9.12 7.14
CA GLU A 207 9.69 -9.58 6.74
C GLU A 207 9.31 -8.87 5.44
N PHE A 208 8.65 -9.60 4.56
CA PHE A 208 8.19 -9.07 3.28
C PHE A 208 6.90 -9.78 2.88
N THR A 209 5.90 -9.01 2.45
CA THR A 209 4.69 -9.56 1.87
C THR A 209 4.16 -8.67 0.76
N THR A 210 3.59 -9.27 -0.26
CA THR A 210 2.72 -8.59 -1.23
C THR A 210 1.31 -9.11 -1.08
N LEU A 211 0.39 -8.20 -0.82
CA LEU A 211 -1.04 -8.46 -0.68
C LEU A 211 -1.75 -7.99 -1.96
N ARG A 212 -2.64 -8.79 -2.47
CA ARG A 212 -3.49 -8.46 -3.61
C ARG A 212 -4.93 -8.40 -3.17
N PHE A 213 -5.65 -7.36 -3.66
CA PHE A 213 -7.04 -7.11 -3.32
C PHE A 213 -7.87 -6.82 -4.57
N ARG A 214 -9.16 -7.13 -4.49
CA ARG A 214 -10.19 -6.61 -5.40
C ARG A 214 -10.74 -5.32 -4.81
N PRO A 215 -10.74 -4.19 -5.54
CA PRO A 215 -11.46 -3.01 -5.09
C PRO A 215 -12.96 -3.27 -5.12
N LEU A 216 -13.67 -2.88 -4.07
CA LEU A 216 -15.11 -3.04 -3.93
C LEU A 216 -15.83 -1.72 -4.17
N SER A 217 -15.36 -0.65 -3.56
CA SER A 217 -15.89 0.71 -3.73
C SER A 217 -14.82 1.74 -3.41
N GLU A 218 -14.92 2.88 -4.09
CA GLU A 218 -14.04 4.04 -3.93
C GLU A 218 -14.85 5.22 -3.42
N HIS A 219 -14.28 6.02 -2.52
CA HIS A 219 -14.94 7.15 -1.88
C HIS A 219 -13.98 8.31 -1.67
N GLY A 220 -14.50 9.55 -1.77
CA GLY A 220 -13.74 10.75 -1.56
C GLY A 220 -12.83 11.11 -2.74
N SER A 221 -11.82 11.94 -2.48
CA SER A 221 -10.87 12.38 -3.50
C SER A 221 -9.44 12.49 -2.97
N TRP A 222 -8.47 12.24 -3.85
CA TRP A 222 -7.06 12.43 -3.60
C TRP A 222 -6.44 13.25 -4.71
N GLU A 223 -5.78 14.36 -4.35
CA GLU A 223 -5.17 15.29 -5.31
C GLU A 223 -6.14 15.79 -6.40
N GLY A 224 -7.41 16.00 -6.01
CA GLY A 224 -8.44 16.51 -6.91
C GLY A 224 -9.09 15.44 -7.82
N ARG A 225 -8.72 14.17 -7.66
CA ARG A 225 -9.26 13.06 -8.46
C ARG A 225 -9.97 12.04 -7.56
N SER A 226 -11.09 11.47 -8.04
CA SER A 226 -11.98 10.51 -7.34
C SER A 226 -12.28 9.23 -8.13
N ASP A 227 -11.57 9.02 -9.25
CA ASP A 227 -11.73 7.89 -10.16
C ASP A 227 -10.39 7.14 -10.36
N TRP A 228 -9.73 6.83 -9.25
CA TRP A 228 -8.48 6.06 -9.27
C TRP A 228 -8.74 4.56 -9.53
N VAL A 229 -9.89 4.05 -9.10
CA VAL A 229 -10.30 2.66 -9.34
C VAL A 229 -11.06 2.58 -10.64
N PRO A 230 -10.53 1.90 -11.67
CA PRO A 230 -11.24 1.73 -12.93
C PRO A 230 -12.55 0.95 -12.74
N PRO A 231 -13.59 1.24 -13.53
CA PRO A 231 -14.82 0.47 -13.47
C PRO A 231 -14.59 -1.00 -13.87
N LEU A 232 -15.36 -1.89 -13.28
CA LEU A 232 -15.40 -3.29 -13.72
C LEU A 232 -15.95 -3.33 -15.16
N ARG A 233 -15.17 -3.88 -16.07
CA ARG A 233 -15.58 -4.11 -17.47
C ARG A 233 -16.07 -5.52 -17.67
#